data_6ea0596d959c1b8c721fee96d9dc9463
#
_entry.id   6ea0596d959c1b8c721fee96d9dc9463
#
_cell.length_a   1.000
_cell.length_b   1.000
_cell.length_c   1.000
_cell.angle_alpha   90.00
_cell.angle_beta   90.00
_cell.angle_gamma   90.00
#
_symmetry.space_group_name_H-M   'P 1'
#
loop_
_entity.id
_entity.type
_entity.pdbx_description
1 polymer ?
#
loop_
_entity_poly.entity_id
_entity_poly.type
_entity_poly.pdbx_seq_one_letter_code
_entity_poly.pdbx_strand_id
1 'polypeptide(L)'
;MPTDSQPDRREFLKGVGLAAGGAALGASPENLFAAPRLAPGPQIPSPYPELNDRAVGWLRFLWEKATTQDDWSRWGMPHPWWDQYSNPGVTGYPRFDLQYSAYGLMVMADQTPAWREAYTRIADELATRYVTYWGAVDWLTQIGPDPARADYPPRFMNGIPEEHRGNYDRIGWTANGIEPWGLQEDPIGSDGNLFYRAWLNLTLSIYRYVSGDDKWEQPFAVTGYRDQEFEWNHHRLAEYLERQWRDHPEGPQCENTKIWPFCNSAGTLGQYLYDRIHGTNRYDAVHGWLEYVKDNYMGVSSSGELEWFTTWYDPLIDHKANGGPAAGLGTAFLVLPQDPEFAAFVYEASANAAGWNNPQAPATLNTTGLLIARELGDDATVARLSAAKENSAEPRFFGEHGEKFGFWLGLNDPYPRGQRSAMLMLSEIGRGGDWSWAFQAPYLDKYTAPTVEGIDFPSMGVRQAWNDAGSGVLHVSTYAVTPDRHDQETTFRVTNVPDTDGTFVLIDGQPFNRFEVEGPGTIRLDTEIGEHRYQIYTGYRGSEARGGPQASRPQRRGPAAGTFVLASTPTSGNTSAGTSDLITGPLPVCGCC
;
A
#
# COMPACT_ATOMS: atom_id res chain seq x y z
N MET A 1 0.73 -62.79 -40.51
CA MET A 1 1.28 -61.47 -40.06
C MET A 1 0.08 -60.63 -39.69
N PRO A 2 -0.19 -60.39 -38.43
CA PRO A 2 -1.25 -59.49 -38.02
C PRO A 2 -0.66 -58.09 -37.84
N THR A 3 -1.34 -57.10 -38.40
CA THR A 3 -1.07 -55.70 -38.31
C THR A 3 -1.65 -55.16 -37.00
N ASP A 4 -0.79 -54.59 -36.15
CA ASP A 4 -1.15 -53.83 -34.96
C ASP A 4 -1.92 -52.57 -35.37
N SER A 5 -3.16 -52.45 -34.93
CA SER A 5 -3.95 -51.23 -35.00
C SER A 5 -3.95 -50.56 -33.61
N GLN A 6 -3.26 -49.44 -33.50
CA GLN A 6 -3.40 -48.56 -32.35
C GLN A 6 -4.84 -48.03 -32.27
N PRO A 7 -5.46 -47.97 -31.09
CA PRO A 7 -6.79 -47.38 -30.93
C PRO A 7 -6.76 -45.85 -31.11
N ASP A 8 -7.75 -45.38 -31.88
CA ASP A 8 -7.97 -43.98 -32.23
C ASP A 8 -8.24 -43.15 -30.96
N ARG A 9 -7.47 -42.09 -30.82
CA ARG A 9 -7.56 -41.12 -29.73
C ARG A 9 -8.95 -40.50 -29.54
N ARG A 10 -9.83 -40.61 -30.54
CA ARG A 10 -11.22 -40.14 -30.52
C ARG A 10 -12.20 -41.03 -29.76
N GLU A 11 -11.88 -42.29 -29.57
CA GLU A 11 -12.75 -43.23 -28.82
C GLU A 11 -12.49 -43.17 -27.31
N PHE A 12 -11.28 -42.81 -26.88
CA PHE A 12 -10.97 -42.63 -25.46
C PHE A 12 -11.72 -41.45 -24.83
N LEU A 13 -12.04 -40.40 -25.62
CA LEU A 13 -12.78 -39.20 -25.15
C LEU A 13 -14.30 -39.38 -25.08
N LYS A 14 -14.86 -40.48 -25.62
CA LYS A 14 -16.30 -40.78 -25.53
C LYS A 14 -16.71 -41.56 -24.29
N GLY A 15 -15.74 -42.09 -23.54
CA GLY A 15 -16.00 -42.92 -22.35
C GLY A 15 -16.07 -42.16 -21.04
N VAL A 16 -15.68 -40.86 -21.01
CA VAL A 16 -15.63 -40.04 -19.79
C VAL A 16 -16.82 -39.06 -19.67
N GLY A 17 -17.74 -39.09 -20.62
CA GLY A 17 -18.81 -38.09 -20.80
C GLY A 17 -20.16 -38.39 -20.16
N LEU A 18 -20.31 -39.29 -19.17
CA LEU A 18 -21.62 -39.63 -18.63
C LEU A 18 -21.65 -39.87 -17.11
N ALA A 19 -21.14 -38.92 -16.32
CA ALA A 19 -21.41 -38.89 -14.88
C ALA A 19 -21.26 -37.44 -14.29
N ALA A 20 -21.81 -36.42 -14.94
CA ALA A 20 -21.93 -35.08 -14.35
C ALA A 20 -23.17 -34.38 -14.92
N GLY A 21 -24.31 -34.99 -14.73
CA GLY A 21 -25.61 -34.33 -14.91
C GLY A 21 -26.16 -33.93 -13.55
N GLY A 22 -26.04 -32.65 -13.18
CA GLY A 22 -26.73 -32.11 -12.03
C GLY A 22 -25.91 -31.07 -11.24
N ALA A 23 -26.13 -29.84 -11.57
CA ALA A 23 -25.84 -28.61 -10.85
C ALA A 23 -24.97 -27.60 -11.63
N ALA A 24 -25.50 -27.13 -12.75
CA ALA A 24 -24.97 -25.96 -13.41
C ALA A 24 -25.91 -24.77 -13.13
N LEU A 25 -25.76 -24.14 -11.98
CA LEU A 25 -26.30 -22.81 -11.68
C LEU A 25 -25.26 -22.08 -10.84
N GLY A 26 -24.57 -21.10 -11.42
CA GLY A 26 -23.83 -20.09 -10.67
C GLY A 26 -22.30 -20.16 -10.71
N ALA A 27 -21.66 -20.64 -11.77
CA ALA A 27 -20.23 -20.44 -11.95
C ALA A 27 -19.99 -19.06 -12.59
N SER A 28 -19.42 -18.13 -11.83
CA SER A 28 -18.91 -16.86 -12.33
C SER A 28 -17.79 -17.11 -13.36
N PRO A 29 -17.60 -16.23 -14.37
CA PRO A 29 -16.54 -16.36 -15.37
C PRO A 29 -15.13 -16.48 -14.81
N GLU A 30 -14.95 -16.17 -13.52
CA GLU A 30 -13.68 -16.22 -12.78
C GLU A 30 -13.06 -17.62 -12.65
N ASN A 31 -13.81 -18.67 -12.87
CA ASN A 31 -13.34 -20.04 -12.72
C ASN A 31 -12.87 -20.71 -14.03
N LEU A 32 -12.89 -20.02 -15.15
CA LEU A 32 -12.55 -20.60 -16.45
C LEU A 32 -11.03 -20.71 -16.70
N PHE A 33 -10.20 -20.08 -15.87
CA PHE A 33 -8.73 -20.05 -16.00
C PHE A 33 -7.97 -20.62 -14.80
N ALA A 34 -8.66 -21.19 -13.82
CA ALA A 34 -7.98 -21.91 -12.75
C ALA A 34 -7.41 -23.23 -13.30
N ALA A 35 -6.10 -23.29 -13.49
CA ALA A 35 -5.42 -24.58 -13.71
C ALA A 35 -5.84 -25.57 -12.61
N PRO A 36 -6.01 -26.86 -12.93
CA PRO A 36 -6.41 -27.86 -11.93
C PRO A 36 -5.37 -27.85 -10.81
N ARG A 37 -5.78 -27.40 -9.62
CA ARG A 37 -4.93 -27.43 -8.43
C ARG A 37 -4.63 -28.89 -8.11
N LEU A 38 -3.36 -29.25 -8.14
CA LEU A 38 -2.91 -30.56 -7.67
C LEU A 38 -3.39 -30.77 -6.23
N ALA A 39 -3.85 -32.00 -5.93
CA ALA A 39 -4.28 -32.33 -4.58
C ALA A 39 -3.10 -32.13 -3.62
N PRO A 40 -3.25 -31.31 -2.57
CA PRO A 40 -2.14 -30.99 -1.70
C PRO A 40 -1.66 -32.24 -0.94
N GLY A 41 -0.35 -32.47 -0.94
CA GLY A 41 0.28 -33.34 0.05
C GLY A 41 0.00 -32.86 1.49
N PRO A 42 0.41 -33.57 2.54
CA PRO A 42 0.17 -33.17 3.91
C PRO A 42 0.76 -31.77 4.15
N GLN A 43 -0.12 -30.79 4.33
CA GLN A 43 0.28 -29.39 4.49
C GLN A 43 0.58 -29.12 5.96
N ILE A 44 1.77 -28.60 6.23
CA ILE A 44 2.01 -27.89 7.49
C ILE A 44 1.20 -26.59 7.42
N PRO A 45 0.33 -26.28 8.40
CA PRO A 45 -0.43 -25.06 8.39
C PRO A 45 0.50 -23.84 8.31
N SER A 46 0.49 -23.13 7.19
CA SER A 46 1.29 -21.93 7.03
C SER A 46 0.72 -20.79 7.88
N PRO A 47 1.55 -20.05 8.62
CA PRO A 47 1.14 -18.81 9.26
C PRO A 47 0.86 -17.69 8.25
N TYR A 48 1.33 -17.83 7.02
CA TYR A 48 1.18 -16.86 5.93
C TYR A 48 0.20 -17.38 4.87
N PRO A 49 -0.79 -16.58 4.44
CA PRO A 49 -1.66 -16.94 3.33
C PRO A 49 -0.87 -16.93 2.01
N GLU A 50 -1.26 -17.76 1.07
CA GLU A 50 -0.80 -17.62 -0.32
C GLU A 50 -1.37 -16.35 -0.94
N LEU A 51 -0.58 -15.67 -1.77
CA LEU A 51 -1.06 -14.57 -2.60
C LEU A 51 -2.11 -15.11 -3.59
N ASN A 52 -3.29 -14.52 -3.60
CA ASN A 52 -4.37 -14.91 -4.51
C ASN A 52 -4.12 -14.39 -5.94
N ASP A 53 -4.96 -14.81 -6.89
CA ASP A 53 -4.78 -14.47 -8.31
C ASP A 53 -4.82 -12.95 -8.58
N ARG A 54 -5.65 -12.19 -7.84
CA ARG A 54 -5.71 -10.72 -7.96
C ARG A 54 -4.43 -10.07 -7.46
N ALA A 55 -3.90 -10.55 -6.34
CA ALA A 55 -2.65 -10.03 -5.78
C ALA A 55 -1.46 -10.29 -6.70
N VAL A 56 -1.32 -11.52 -7.24
CA VAL A 56 -0.22 -11.82 -8.17
C VAL A 56 -0.40 -11.12 -9.52
N GLY A 57 -1.64 -10.97 -10.00
CA GLY A 57 -1.93 -10.20 -11.21
C GLY A 57 -1.60 -8.71 -11.05
N TRP A 58 -1.91 -8.12 -9.89
CA TRP A 58 -1.49 -6.76 -9.57
C TRP A 58 0.03 -6.63 -9.50
N LEU A 59 0.72 -7.55 -8.82
CA LEU A 59 2.18 -7.56 -8.76
C LEU A 59 2.80 -7.61 -10.17
N ARG A 60 2.24 -8.44 -11.07
CA ARG A 60 2.68 -8.53 -12.46
C ARG A 60 2.52 -7.20 -13.20
N PHE A 61 1.37 -6.51 -13.02
CA PHE A 61 1.16 -5.20 -13.63
C PHE A 61 2.07 -4.14 -13.04
N LEU A 62 2.22 -4.13 -11.72
CA LEU A 62 3.09 -3.15 -11.05
C LEU A 62 4.57 -3.33 -11.41
N TRP A 63 5.01 -4.58 -11.60
CA TRP A 63 6.34 -4.86 -12.14
C TRP A 63 6.53 -4.22 -13.51
N GLU A 64 5.59 -4.42 -14.44
CA GLU A 64 5.67 -3.84 -15.77
C GLU A 64 5.66 -2.31 -15.71
N LYS A 65 4.78 -1.71 -14.90
CA LYS A 65 4.79 -0.26 -14.67
C LYS A 65 6.13 0.26 -14.17
N ALA A 66 6.69 -0.40 -13.18
CA ALA A 66 7.90 0.05 -12.51
C ALA A 66 9.15 -0.15 -13.37
N THR A 67 9.26 -1.28 -14.10
CA THR A 67 10.48 -1.63 -14.85
C THR A 67 10.50 -1.15 -16.31
N THR A 68 9.37 -0.70 -16.85
CA THR A 68 9.36 -0.06 -18.17
C THR A 68 9.93 1.34 -18.07
N GLN A 69 10.93 1.61 -18.90
CA GLN A 69 11.56 2.93 -18.96
C GLN A 69 10.57 3.98 -19.45
N ASP A 70 10.51 5.09 -18.74
CA ASP A 70 9.79 6.29 -19.11
C ASP A 70 10.57 7.54 -18.68
N ASP A 71 10.14 8.72 -19.14
CA ASP A 71 10.85 9.96 -18.88
C ASP A 71 10.09 10.83 -17.87
N TRP A 72 10.63 10.88 -16.64
CA TRP A 72 10.11 11.68 -15.52
C TRP A 72 10.84 13.01 -15.36
N SER A 73 11.68 13.39 -16.32
CA SER A 73 12.34 14.71 -16.33
C SER A 73 11.33 15.85 -16.56
N ARG A 74 11.76 17.08 -16.36
CA ARG A 74 10.93 18.28 -16.58
C ARG A 74 10.26 18.34 -17.96
N TRP A 75 10.94 17.88 -19.00
CA TRP A 75 10.47 17.90 -20.38
C TRP A 75 9.98 16.55 -20.88
N GLY A 76 10.06 15.55 -20.02
CA GLY A 76 9.59 14.20 -20.28
C GLY A 76 8.10 14.03 -20.00
N MET A 77 7.63 12.84 -20.33
CA MET A 77 6.25 12.42 -20.04
C MET A 77 6.30 11.04 -19.38
N PRO A 78 5.79 10.91 -18.15
CA PRO A 78 5.54 9.60 -17.55
C PRO A 78 4.65 8.75 -18.45
N HIS A 79 4.86 7.42 -18.43
CA HIS A 79 4.00 6.53 -19.22
C HIS A 79 2.51 6.70 -18.83
N PRO A 80 1.56 6.63 -19.80
CA PRO A 80 0.14 6.91 -19.56
C PRO A 80 -0.57 6.01 -18.54
N TRP A 81 0.00 4.90 -18.14
CA TRP A 81 -0.57 4.07 -17.04
C TRP A 81 -0.35 4.63 -15.64
N TRP A 82 0.59 5.59 -15.46
CA TRP A 82 0.65 6.37 -14.23
C TRP A 82 -0.48 7.38 -14.20
N ASP A 83 -0.99 7.66 -13.01
CA ASP A 83 -2.00 8.70 -12.87
C ASP A 83 -1.47 10.03 -13.40
N GLN A 84 -2.31 10.73 -14.14
CA GLN A 84 -1.96 12.00 -14.76
C GLN A 84 -2.73 13.13 -14.08
N TYR A 85 -2.05 14.23 -13.84
CA TYR A 85 -2.68 15.42 -13.28
C TYR A 85 -3.88 15.92 -14.10
N SER A 86 -3.84 15.74 -15.39
CA SER A 86 -4.90 16.14 -16.33
C SER A 86 -6.23 15.42 -16.17
N ASN A 87 -6.27 14.37 -15.34
CA ASN A 87 -7.50 13.59 -15.13
C ASN A 87 -8.00 13.73 -13.67
N PRO A 88 -8.41 14.93 -13.27
CA PRO A 88 -8.82 15.21 -11.90
C PRO A 88 -10.18 14.59 -11.56
N GLY A 89 -10.39 14.26 -10.29
CA GLY A 89 -11.67 13.83 -9.74
C GLY A 89 -11.80 12.33 -9.54
N VAL A 90 -11.20 11.49 -10.37
CA VAL A 90 -11.22 10.02 -10.20
C VAL A 90 -9.83 9.47 -9.97
N THR A 91 -8.82 10.17 -10.48
CA THR A 91 -7.41 9.83 -10.35
C THR A 91 -6.73 10.76 -9.37
N GLY A 92 -5.60 10.35 -8.89
CA GLY A 92 -4.73 11.19 -8.09
C GLY A 92 -3.67 11.88 -8.93
N TYR A 93 -2.62 12.23 -8.26
CA TYR A 93 -1.41 12.78 -8.86
C TYR A 93 -0.38 11.67 -9.04
N PRO A 94 0.57 11.80 -9.99
CA PRO A 94 1.59 10.78 -10.23
C PRO A 94 2.32 10.33 -8.97
N ARG A 95 2.68 11.24 -8.08
CA ARG A 95 3.36 10.90 -6.81
C ARG A 95 2.51 10.05 -5.87
N PHE A 96 1.19 10.22 -5.84
CA PHE A 96 0.33 9.38 -5.01
C PHE A 96 0.15 7.98 -5.61
N ASP A 97 0.15 7.85 -6.94
CA ASP A 97 0.19 6.54 -7.59
C ASP A 97 1.48 5.79 -7.22
N LEU A 98 2.64 6.45 -7.31
CA LEU A 98 3.92 5.89 -6.90
C LEU A 98 3.88 5.42 -5.44
N GLN A 99 3.45 6.29 -4.56
CA GLN A 99 3.50 6.06 -3.13
C GLN A 99 2.50 4.98 -2.66
N TYR A 100 1.24 5.03 -3.10
CA TYR A 100 0.22 4.04 -2.69
C TYR A 100 0.51 2.65 -3.27
N SER A 101 1.19 2.58 -4.40
CA SER A 101 1.66 1.31 -4.96
C SER A 101 2.65 0.59 -4.03
N ALA A 102 3.42 1.34 -3.23
CA ALA A 102 4.34 0.76 -2.24
C ALA A 102 3.62 0.07 -1.07
N TYR A 103 2.40 0.46 -0.73
CA TYR A 103 1.66 -0.15 0.39
C TYR A 103 1.39 -1.63 0.18
N GLY A 104 0.93 -1.99 -1.02
CA GLY A 104 0.71 -3.40 -1.37
C GLY A 104 1.98 -4.22 -1.32
N LEU A 105 3.10 -3.67 -1.76
CA LEU A 105 4.40 -4.34 -1.72
C LEU A 105 4.83 -4.67 -0.28
N MET A 106 4.61 -3.75 0.66
CA MET A 106 4.94 -3.98 2.06
C MET A 106 4.20 -5.18 2.63
N VAL A 107 2.88 -5.25 2.41
CA VAL A 107 2.05 -6.37 2.90
C VAL A 107 2.42 -7.68 2.21
N MET A 108 2.66 -7.67 0.88
CA MET A 108 3.12 -8.85 0.14
C MET A 108 4.46 -9.36 0.65
N ALA A 109 5.44 -8.46 0.86
CA ALA A 109 6.75 -8.82 1.39
C ALA A 109 6.70 -9.36 2.83
N ASP A 110 5.70 -8.95 3.61
CA ASP A 110 5.47 -9.52 4.94
C ASP A 110 4.82 -10.93 4.87
N GLN A 111 4.10 -11.24 3.79
CA GLN A 111 3.48 -12.55 3.57
C GLN A 111 4.41 -13.55 2.90
N THR A 112 5.36 -13.09 2.11
CA THR A 112 6.37 -13.93 1.45
C THR A 112 7.78 -13.53 1.89
N PRO A 113 8.11 -13.56 3.21
CA PRO A 113 9.31 -12.92 3.75
C PRO A 113 10.61 -13.53 3.23
N ALA A 114 10.58 -14.74 2.70
CA ALA A 114 11.74 -15.42 2.12
C ALA A 114 11.91 -15.16 0.59
N TRP A 115 11.10 -14.29 0.00
CA TRP A 115 11.28 -13.83 -1.38
C TRP A 115 11.01 -12.34 -1.48
N ARG A 116 12.01 -11.55 -1.83
CA ARG A 116 11.91 -10.08 -1.76
C ARG A 116 12.36 -9.36 -3.03
N GLU A 117 13.11 -10.01 -3.91
CA GLU A 117 13.80 -9.37 -5.05
C GLU A 117 12.87 -8.59 -5.98
N ALA A 118 11.68 -9.14 -6.31
CA ALA A 118 10.71 -8.46 -7.15
C ALA A 118 10.13 -7.21 -6.45
N TYR A 119 9.81 -7.32 -5.17
CA TYR A 119 9.30 -6.17 -4.40
C TYR A 119 10.37 -5.11 -4.22
N THR A 120 11.62 -5.50 -3.95
CA THR A 120 12.77 -4.59 -3.86
C THR A 120 12.95 -3.82 -5.14
N ARG A 121 12.95 -4.51 -6.29
CA ARG A 121 13.09 -3.87 -7.60
C ARG A 121 11.97 -2.87 -7.86
N ILE A 122 10.72 -3.24 -7.61
CA ILE A 122 9.59 -2.34 -7.80
C ILE A 122 9.70 -1.14 -6.85
N ALA A 123 9.94 -1.36 -5.56
CA ALA A 123 10.03 -0.27 -4.58
C ALA A 123 11.16 0.71 -4.89
N ASP A 124 12.29 0.23 -5.39
CA ASP A 124 13.40 1.06 -5.85
C ASP A 124 13.03 1.94 -7.05
N GLU A 125 12.34 1.36 -8.02
CA GLU A 125 11.86 2.09 -9.21
C GLU A 125 10.79 3.14 -8.86
N LEU A 126 9.91 2.83 -7.88
CA LEU A 126 8.95 3.80 -7.38
C LEU A 126 9.66 4.97 -6.68
N ALA A 127 10.61 4.69 -5.80
CA ALA A 127 11.39 5.71 -5.10
C ALA A 127 12.23 6.55 -6.07
N THR A 128 12.85 5.93 -7.09
CA THR A 128 13.61 6.62 -8.13
C THR A 128 12.75 7.63 -8.89
N ARG A 129 11.52 7.24 -9.28
CA ARG A 129 10.59 8.16 -9.94
C ARG A 129 10.09 9.25 -9.00
N TYR A 130 9.92 8.93 -7.73
CA TYR A 130 9.42 9.87 -6.73
C TYR A 130 10.36 11.06 -6.53
N VAL A 131 11.68 10.88 -6.63
CA VAL A 131 12.68 11.94 -6.44
C VAL A 131 13.01 12.72 -7.72
N THR A 132 12.43 12.35 -8.87
CA THR A 132 12.58 13.08 -10.12
C THR A 132 11.57 14.23 -10.25
N TYR A 133 11.69 15.03 -11.28
CA TYR A 133 10.87 16.22 -11.49
C TYR A 133 9.38 16.00 -11.31
N TRP A 134 8.79 15.03 -12.05
CA TRP A 134 7.34 14.79 -11.99
C TRP A 134 6.88 14.27 -10.62
N GLY A 135 7.69 13.48 -9.95
CA GLY A 135 7.39 13.02 -8.59
C GLY A 135 7.49 14.13 -7.57
N ALA A 136 8.52 14.99 -7.70
CA ALA A 136 8.83 16.03 -6.72
C ALA A 136 8.03 17.33 -6.92
N VAL A 137 7.76 17.72 -8.15
CA VAL A 137 7.20 19.04 -8.48
C VAL A 137 5.99 19.01 -9.41
N ASP A 138 5.35 17.86 -9.62
CA ASP A 138 4.17 17.73 -10.47
C ASP A 138 3.05 18.73 -10.11
N TRP A 139 2.85 18.96 -8.82
CA TRP A 139 1.89 19.95 -8.34
C TRP A 139 2.33 21.37 -8.66
N LEU A 140 3.60 21.69 -8.43
CA LEU A 140 4.17 23.02 -8.67
C LEU A 140 4.05 23.45 -10.13
N THR A 141 4.23 22.52 -11.07
CA THR A 141 4.09 22.79 -12.51
C THR A 141 2.66 23.09 -12.93
N GLN A 142 1.70 22.61 -12.16
CA GLN A 142 0.27 22.78 -12.46
C GLN A 142 -0.35 24.00 -11.76
N ILE A 143 0.09 24.29 -10.54
CA ILE A 143 -0.51 25.31 -9.66
C ILE A 143 0.50 26.39 -9.28
N GLY A 144 1.75 26.28 -9.65
CA GLY A 144 2.84 27.22 -9.33
C GLY A 144 2.47 28.67 -9.60
N PRO A 145 3.39 29.63 -9.42
CA PRO A 145 3.11 31.06 -9.57
C PRO A 145 2.71 31.37 -11.01
N ASP A 146 1.50 31.02 -11.35
CA ASP A 146 0.93 31.16 -12.67
C ASP A 146 0.36 32.58 -12.80
N PRO A 147 0.80 33.36 -13.78
CA PRO A 147 0.16 34.62 -14.08
C PRO A 147 -1.31 34.47 -14.51
N ALA A 148 -1.73 33.25 -14.92
CA ALA A 148 -3.10 32.93 -15.31
C ALA A 148 -3.91 32.31 -14.15
N ARG A 149 -3.78 32.80 -12.93
CA ARG A 149 -4.50 32.28 -11.74
C ARG A 149 -6.02 32.18 -11.91
N ALA A 150 -6.60 32.94 -12.85
CA ALA A 150 -8.02 32.82 -13.20
C ALA A 150 -8.39 31.42 -13.74
N ASP A 151 -7.40 30.69 -14.24
CA ASP A 151 -7.59 29.36 -14.82
C ASP A 151 -7.50 28.21 -13.78
N TYR A 152 -7.30 28.54 -12.50
CA TYR A 152 -7.31 27.54 -11.44
C TYR A 152 -8.64 26.78 -11.43
N PRO A 153 -8.59 25.45 -11.31
CA PRO A 153 -9.80 24.67 -11.25
C PRO A 153 -10.74 25.19 -10.15
N PRO A 154 -12.02 25.42 -10.43
CA PRO A 154 -12.97 25.96 -9.44
C PRO A 154 -12.97 25.23 -8.10
N ARG A 155 -12.68 23.94 -8.09
CA ARG A 155 -12.61 23.12 -6.89
C ARG A 155 -11.55 23.59 -5.88
N PHE A 156 -10.45 24.18 -6.32
CA PHE A 156 -9.44 24.75 -5.41
C PHE A 156 -9.94 26.02 -4.75
N MET A 157 -10.75 26.79 -5.46
CA MET A 157 -11.33 28.04 -4.96
C MET A 157 -12.60 27.79 -4.14
N ASN A 158 -13.36 26.74 -4.45
CA ASN A 158 -14.64 26.44 -3.76
C ASN A 158 -14.45 26.01 -2.29
N GLY A 159 -13.25 25.53 -1.92
CA GLY A 159 -12.92 25.20 -0.53
C GLY A 159 -12.54 26.41 0.31
N ILE A 160 -12.41 27.62 -0.29
CA ILE A 160 -12.02 28.84 0.41
C ILE A 160 -13.27 29.66 0.70
N PRO A 161 -13.61 29.90 1.97
CA PRO A 161 -14.72 30.78 2.35
C PRO A 161 -14.60 32.15 1.68
N GLU A 162 -15.74 32.72 1.26
CA GLU A 162 -15.76 33.95 0.47
C GLU A 162 -15.08 35.14 1.17
N GLU A 163 -15.24 35.23 2.48
CA GLU A 163 -14.61 36.26 3.32
C GLU A 163 -13.09 36.18 3.37
N HIS A 164 -12.52 35.03 3.01
CA HIS A 164 -11.06 34.80 3.01
C HIS A 164 -10.42 34.86 1.62
N ARG A 165 -11.20 34.95 0.54
CA ARG A 165 -10.69 34.82 -0.83
C ARG A 165 -9.57 35.81 -1.18
N GLY A 166 -9.65 37.02 -0.83
CA GLY A 166 -8.60 38.02 -1.10
C GLY A 166 -7.24 37.68 -0.46
N ASN A 167 -7.22 36.91 0.60
CA ASN A 167 -5.99 36.54 1.28
C ASN A 167 -5.19 35.48 0.51
N TYR A 168 -5.86 34.68 -0.34
CA TYR A 168 -5.27 33.62 -1.12
C TYR A 168 -4.83 34.05 -2.53
N ASP A 169 -5.05 35.33 -2.90
CA ASP A 169 -4.71 35.88 -4.20
C ASP A 169 -3.37 36.62 -4.23
N ARG A 170 -2.50 36.36 -3.26
CA ARG A 170 -1.17 36.98 -3.21
C ARG A 170 -0.22 36.30 -4.20
N ILE A 171 0.62 37.11 -4.85
CA ILE A 171 1.70 36.62 -5.70
C ILE A 171 2.63 35.72 -4.85
N GLY A 172 2.96 34.55 -5.37
CA GLY A 172 3.79 33.57 -4.69
C GLY A 172 3.04 32.69 -3.70
N TRP A 173 1.76 32.93 -3.47
CA TRP A 173 0.96 32.04 -2.66
C TRP A 173 0.33 30.92 -3.49
N THR A 174 1.05 29.86 -3.63
CA THR A 174 0.64 28.65 -4.34
C THR A 174 1.04 27.42 -3.55
N ALA A 175 0.79 26.25 -4.04
CA ALA A 175 1.24 25.03 -3.40
C ALA A 175 2.73 24.76 -3.66
N ASN A 176 3.33 23.91 -2.84
CA ASN A 176 4.56 23.18 -3.15
C ASN A 176 5.78 24.03 -3.47
N GLY A 177 6.35 24.62 -2.48
CA GLY A 177 7.60 25.38 -2.59
C GLY A 177 7.42 26.84 -2.98
N ILE A 178 6.18 27.31 -3.22
CA ILE A 178 5.86 28.73 -3.40
C ILE A 178 5.08 29.19 -2.18
N GLU A 179 5.74 29.89 -1.31
CA GLU A 179 5.17 30.41 -0.09
C GLU A 179 4.73 31.88 -0.26
N PRO A 180 3.88 32.42 0.63
CA PRO A 180 3.51 33.85 0.61
C PRO A 180 4.71 34.78 0.66
N TRP A 181 5.82 34.32 1.22
CA TRP A 181 7.09 35.04 1.37
C TRP A 181 8.12 34.71 0.29
N GLY A 182 7.81 33.92 -0.70
CA GLY A 182 8.67 33.63 -1.83
C GLY A 182 8.79 32.16 -2.22
N LEU A 183 9.52 31.92 -3.30
CA LEU A 183 9.80 30.60 -3.81
C LEU A 183 10.83 29.87 -2.94
N GLN A 184 10.52 28.63 -2.58
CA GLN A 184 11.44 27.68 -1.96
C GLN A 184 11.67 26.52 -2.92
N GLU A 185 12.89 26.35 -3.40
CA GLU A 185 13.19 25.53 -4.58
C GLU A 185 13.41 24.05 -4.25
N ASP A 186 13.83 23.74 -3.02
CA ASP A 186 14.07 22.36 -2.54
C ASP A 186 12.74 21.68 -2.15
N PRO A 187 12.30 20.63 -2.85
CA PRO A 187 11.01 19.98 -2.56
C PRO A 187 10.93 19.37 -1.15
N ILE A 188 12.05 18.94 -0.58
CA ILE A 188 12.10 18.41 0.79
C ILE A 188 12.25 19.53 1.80
N GLY A 189 13.16 20.45 1.55
CA GLY A 189 13.46 21.57 2.46
C GLY A 189 12.46 22.70 2.46
N SER A 190 11.48 22.71 1.55
CA SER A 190 10.43 23.73 1.48
C SER A 190 9.43 23.60 2.62
N ASP A 191 9.11 24.70 3.27
CA ASP A 191 7.94 24.77 4.14
C ASP A 191 6.65 24.50 3.41
N GLY A 192 5.61 24.26 3.58
CA GLY A 192 4.43 24.09 2.72
C GLY A 192 4.47 22.91 1.75
N ASN A 193 5.41 21.98 1.89
CA ASN A 193 5.51 20.81 1.02
C ASN A 193 5.55 19.48 1.79
N LEU A 194 4.86 19.40 2.92
CA LEU A 194 4.84 18.20 3.74
C LEU A 194 4.30 16.99 2.95
N PHE A 195 3.28 17.18 2.12
CA PHE A 195 2.68 16.07 1.39
C PHE A 195 3.68 15.35 0.47
N TYR A 196 4.71 16.03 -0.04
CA TYR A 196 5.78 15.38 -0.78
C TYR A 196 6.73 14.62 0.16
N ARG A 197 7.36 15.33 1.11
CA ARG A 197 8.40 14.76 1.99
C ARG A 197 7.87 13.72 2.98
N ALA A 198 6.63 13.88 3.43
CA ALA A 198 6.00 12.92 4.34
C ALA A 198 5.81 11.55 3.67
N TRP A 199 5.25 11.54 2.47
CA TRP A 199 5.09 10.31 1.70
C TRP A 199 6.40 9.75 1.17
N LEU A 200 7.38 10.61 0.83
CA LEU A 200 8.72 10.14 0.51
C LEU A 200 9.34 9.39 1.69
N ASN A 201 9.27 9.95 2.90
CA ASN A 201 9.75 9.27 4.11
C ASN A 201 9.07 7.90 4.32
N LEU A 202 7.75 7.83 4.13
CA LEU A 202 7.02 6.56 4.22
C LEU A 202 7.45 5.57 3.13
N THR A 203 7.60 6.03 1.90
CA THR A 203 8.06 5.21 0.77
C THR A 203 9.46 4.64 1.02
N LEU A 204 10.40 5.46 1.50
CA LEU A 204 11.76 5.03 1.80
C LEU A 204 11.81 4.09 3.02
N SER A 205 10.97 4.31 4.02
CA SER A 205 10.82 3.38 5.16
C SER A 205 10.27 2.03 4.69
N ILE A 206 9.28 2.02 3.78
CA ILE A 206 8.76 0.79 3.17
C ILE A 206 9.84 0.10 2.34
N TYR A 207 10.59 0.86 1.51
CA TYR A 207 11.71 0.30 0.75
C TYR A 207 12.70 -0.41 1.67
N ARG A 208 13.14 0.26 2.72
CA ARG A 208 14.10 -0.31 3.68
C ARG A 208 13.56 -1.57 4.34
N TYR A 209 12.27 -1.57 4.72
CA TYR A 209 11.62 -2.75 5.28
C TYR A 209 11.48 -3.89 4.28
N VAL A 210 11.13 -3.60 3.03
CA VAL A 210 10.95 -4.63 1.98
C VAL A 210 12.29 -5.24 1.59
N SER A 211 13.29 -4.41 1.32
CA SER A 211 14.58 -4.83 0.75
C SER A 211 15.61 -5.29 1.78
N GLY A 212 15.69 -4.60 2.91
CA GLY A 212 16.85 -4.66 3.81
C GLY A 212 18.07 -3.88 3.32
N ASP A 213 17.97 -3.23 2.15
CA ASP A 213 19.03 -2.48 1.50
C ASP A 213 19.08 -1.03 1.99
N ASP A 214 20.27 -0.46 2.12
CA ASP A 214 20.54 0.89 2.62
C ASP A 214 20.75 1.93 1.52
N LYS A 215 20.44 1.62 0.26
CA LYS A 215 20.65 2.51 -0.90
C LYS A 215 20.18 3.94 -0.65
N TRP A 216 18.96 4.12 -0.16
CA TRP A 216 18.36 5.43 0.09
C TRP A 216 18.79 6.08 1.41
N GLU A 217 19.57 5.39 2.22
CA GLU A 217 20.28 5.95 3.38
C GLU A 217 21.60 6.62 2.95
N GLN A 218 22.10 6.28 1.74
CA GLN A 218 23.20 6.99 1.08
C GLN A 218 22.69 8.29 0.46
N PRO A 219 23.56 9.26 0.15
CA PRO A 219 23.18 10.49 -0.53
C PRO A 219 22.49 10.23 -1.89
N PHE A 220 21.36 10.89 -2.12
CA PHE A 220 20.65 10.90 -3.40
C PHE A 220 20.24 12.32 -3.79
N ALA A 221 20.08 12.54 -5.10
CA ALA A 221 19.60 13.81 -5.63
C ALA A 221 18.06 13.83 -5.71
N VAL A 222 17.48 14.96 -5.35
CA VAL A 222 16.06 15.28 -5.57
C VAL A 222 15.98 16.44 -6.54
N THR A 223 15.22 16.28 -7.62
CA THR A 223 15.03 17.35 -8.59
C THR A 223 13.98 18.33 -8.08
N GLY A 224 14.37 19.57 -7.90
CA GLY A 224 13.51 20.66 -7.47
C GLY A 224 13.10 21.60 -8.61
N TYR A 225 12.73 22.83 -8.20
CA TYR A 225 12.27 23.84 -9.14
C TYR A 225 13.36 24.21 -10.16
N ARG A 226 13.01 24.32 -11.43
CA ARG A 226 13.91 24.64 -12.55
C ARG A 226 15.10 23.70 -12.72
N ASP A 227 14.86 22.41 -12.47
CA ASP A 227 15.87 21.35 -12.60
C ASP A 227 17.05 21.47 -11.65
N GLN A 228 16.93 22.20 -10.56
CA GLN A 228 17.94 22.21 -9.51
C GLN A 228 17.93 20.87 -8.78
N GLU A 229 19.10 20.39 -8.43
CA GLU A 229 19.28 19.17 -7.66
C GLU A 229 19.67 19.51 -6.22
N PHE A 230 19.01 18.81 -5.28
CA PHE A 230 19.26 18.93 -3.85
C PHE A 230 19.66 17.57 -3.30
N GLU A 231 20.75 17.53 -2.53
CA GLU A 231 21.23 16.29 -1.94
C GLU A 231 20.54 15.99 -0.62
N TRP A 232 19.96 14.81 -0.53
CA TRP A 232 19.30 14.28 0.65
C TRP A 232 19.69 12.83 0.90
N ASN A 233 19.34 12.30 2.07
CA ASN A 233 19.29 10.89 2.37
C ASN A 233 18.13 10.62 3.35
N HIS A 234 17.76 9.37 3.52
CA HIS A 234 16.61 9.01 4.35
C HIS A 234 16.78 9.44 5.81
N HIS A 235 17.99 9.32 6.36
CA HIS A 235 18.26 9.73 7.75
C HIS A 235 18.06 11.24 7.95
N ARG A 236 18.57 12.05 7.03
CA ARG A 236 18.42 13.51 7.05
C ARG A 236 16.95 13.93 6.88
N LEU A 237 16.20 13.22 6.04
CA LEU A 237 14.78 13.46 5.85
C LEU A 237 13.99 13.15 7.14
N ALA A 238 14.24 11.99 7.77
CA ALA A 238 13.60 11.61 9.03
C ALA A 238 13.91 12.60 10.16
N GLU A 239 15.16 13.09 10.25
CA GLU A 239 15.57 14.11 11.20
C GLU A 239 14.90 15.47 10.95
N TYR A 240 14.75 15.84 9.66
CA TYR A 240 14.08 17.08 9.30
C TYR A 240 12.60 17.07 9.72
N LEU A 241 11.89 15.97 9.45
CA LEU A 241 10.51 15.77 9.87
C LEU A 241 10.35 15.76 11.39
N GLU A 242 11.25 15.09 12.12
CA GLU A 242 11.27 15.10 13.58
C GLU A 242 11.31 16.53 14.14
N ARG A 243 12.23 17.38 13.61
CA ARG A 243 12.33 18.79 14.02
C ARG A 243 11.03 19.55 13.73
N GLN A 244 10.43 19.33 12.57
CA GLN A 244 9.20 20.04 12.21
C GLN A 244 8.04 19.71 13.16
N TRP A 245 7.86 18.47 13.60
CA TRP A 245 6.82 18.15 14.59
C TRP A 245 7.13 18.66 16.00
N ARG A 246 8.41 18.82 16.35
CA ARG A 246 8.80 19.47 17.62
C ARG A 246 8.48 20.95 17.63
N ASP A 247 8.73 21.63 16.51
CA ASP A 247 8.53 23.06 16.37
C ASP A 247 7.06 23.42 16.09
N HIS A 248 6.30 22.51 15.51
CA HIS A 248 4.91 22.68 15.07
C HIS A 248 4.02 21.53 15.59
N PRO A 249 3.55 21.60 16.84
CA PRO A 249 2.66 20.57 17.39
C PRO A 249 1.32 20.47 16.65
N GLU A 250 0.87 21.56 15.99
CA GLU A 250 -0.29 21.56 15.09
C GLU A 250 -0.07 20.75 13.82
N GLY A 251 1.18 20.47 13.50
CA GLY A 251 1.66 19.77 12.32
C GLY A 251 2.37 20.72 11.34
N PRO A 252 3.39 20.24 10.61
CA PRO A 252 3.99 20.97 9.50
C PRO A 252 3.00 21.24 8.38
N GLN A 253 3.22 22.37 7.66
CA GLN A 253 2.39 22.79 6.54
C GLN A 253 2.58 21.89 5.31
N CYS A 254 1.49 21.61 4.63
CA CYS A 254 1.41 20.76 3.46
C CYS A 254 1.46 21.55 2.15
N GLU A 255 0.34 22.16 1.78
CA GLU A 255 0.34 23.13 0.70
C GLU A 255 0.20 24.50 1.30
N ASN A 256 1.00 25.44 0.83
CA ASN A 256 1.05 26.81 1.26
C ASN A 256 0.24 27.10 2.51
N THR A 257 0.81 27.21 3.64
CA THR A 257 0.15 27.57 4.89
C THR A 257 -0.87 26.56 5.45
N LYS A 258 -1.36 25.61 4.68
CA LYS A 258 -2.37 24.66 5.14
C LYS A 258 -1.77 23.41 5.79
N ILE A 259 -2.30 23.06 6.93
CA ILE A 259 -1.94 21.87 7.69
C ILE A 259 -3.03 20.82 7.45
N TRP A 260 -2.66 19.70 6.80
CA TRP A 260 -3.57 18.61 6.53
C TRP A 260 -3.28 17.44 7.49
N PRO A 261 -4.20 17.07 8.37
CA PRO A 261 -4.02 15.91 9.24
C PRO A 261 -3.70 14.63 8.46
N PHE A 262 -4.29 14.47 7.29
CA PHE A 262 -4.02 13.34 6.40
C PHE A 262 -2.56 13.29 5.92
N CYS A 263 -2.00 14.41 5.48
CA CYS A 263 -0.60 14.47 5.04
C CYS A 263 0.36 14.25 6.21
N ASN A 264 0.05 14.81 7.36
CA ASN A 264 0.81 14.60 8.58
C ASN A 264 0.81 13.11 8.98
N SER A 265 -0.34 12.43 8.92
CA SER A 265 -0.44 11.02 9.30
C SER A 265 0.41 10.09 8.42
N ALA A 266 0.61 10.40 7.15
CA ALA A 266 1.53 9.65 6.30
C ALA A 266 2.99 9.79 6.77
N GLY A 267 3.40 11.03 7.10
CA GLY A 267 4.74 11.29 7.61
C GLY A 267 4.98 10.63 8.97
N THR A 268 3.99 10.69 9.87
CA THR A 268 4.09 10.05 11.19
C THR A 268 4.19 8.53 11.08
N LEU A 269 3.45 7.91 10.14
CA LEU A 269 3.54 6.48 9.88
C LEU A 269 4.92 6.09 9.32
N GLY A 270 5.49 6.91 8.42
CA GLY A 270 6.86 6.75 7.95
C GLY A 270 7.87 6.82 9.08
N GLN A 271 7.72 7.77 10.00
CA GLN A 271 8.59 7.93 11.16
C GLN A 271 8.47 6.75 12.14
N TYR A 272 7.25 6.25 12.33
CA TYR A 272 6.97 5.09 13.17
C TYR A 272 7.67 3.83 12.66
N LEU A 273 7.62 3.57 11.34
CA LEU A 273 8.32 2.45 10.71
C LEU A 273 9.84 2.64 10.73
N TYR A 274 10.31 3.87 10.45
CA TYR A 274 11.73 4.21 10.49
C TYR A 274 12.37 3.84 11.84
N ASP A 275 11.76 4.26 12.94
CA ASP A 275 12.28 3.99 14.29
C ASP A 275 12.33 2.49 14.61
N ARG A 276 11.34 1.72 14.16
CA ARG A 276 11.31 0.28 14.39
C ARG A 276 12.39 -0.47 13.61
N ILE A 277 12.75 0.04 12.44
CA ILE A 277 13.81 -0.53 11.61
C ILE A 277 15.19 -0.17 12.18
N HIS A 278 15.37 1.09 12.58
CA HIS A 278 16.68 1.63 12.98
C HIS A 278 16.93 1.62 14.49
N GLY A 279 15.91 1.30 15.30
CA GLY A 279 16.04 1.32 16.76
C GLY A 279 16.21 2.74 17.32
N THR A 280 15.64 3.76 16.64
CA THR A 280 15.66 5.16 17.08
C THR A 280 14.36 5.53 17.81
N ASN A 281 14.23 6.78 18.23
CA ASN A 281 13.06 7.31 18.96
C ASN A 281 12.59 8.66 18.39
N ARG A 282 12.75 8.88 17.10
CA ARG A 282 12.34 10.11 16.42
C ARG A 282 10.82 10.31 16.44
N TYR A 283 10.08 9.21 16.50
CA TYR A 283 8.63 9.20 16.62
C TYR A 283 8.13 9.86 17.92
N ASP A 284 8.96 10.00 18.94
CA ASP A 284 8.57 10.69 20.19
C ASP A 284 8.10 12.14 19.93
N ALA A 285 8.61 12.80 18.89
CA ALA A 285 8.16 14.12 18.45
C ALA A 285 6.70 14.15 17.94
N VAL A 286 6.18 13.02 17.51
CA VAL A 286 4.84 12.88 16.92
C VAL A 286 3.73 12.85 17.98
N HIS A 287 4.04 12.44 19.21
CA HIS A 287 3.02 12.31 20.27
C HIS A 287 2.28 13.64 20.51
N GLY A 288 2.99 14.77 20.49
CA GLY A 288 2.39 16.09 20.63
C GLY A 288 1.38 16.41 19.52
N TRP A 289 1.68 16.00 18.29
CA TRP A 289 0.77 16.16 17.16
C TRP A 289 -0.49 15.29 17.28
N LEU A 290 -0.37 14.02 17.70
CA LEU A 290 -1.55 13.15 17.90
C LEU A 290 -2.50 13.71 18.95
N GLU A 291 -1.97 14.22 20.07
CA GLU A 291 -2.78 14.89 21.09
C GLU A 291 -3.40 16.18 20.54
N TYR A 292 -2.64 16.98 19.77
CA TYR A 292 -3.17 18.18 19.13
C TYR A 292 -4.34 17.87 18.17
N VAL A 293 -4.25 16.77 17.40
CA VAL A 293 -5.36 16.32 16.53
C VAL A 293 -6.61 16.03 17.34
N LYS A 294 -6.47 15.29 18.45
CA LYS A 294 -7.60 14.93 19.32
C LYS A 294 -8.26 16.18 19.94
N ASP A 295 -7.45 17.14 20.36
CA ASP A 295 -7.93 18.34 21.06
C ASP A 295 -8.44 19.43 20.10
N ASN A 296 -7.89 19.53 18.89
CA ASN A 296 -8.10 20.68 18.02
C ASN A 296 -8.69 20.39 16.64
N TYR A 297 -8.54 19.15 16.14
CA TYR A 297 -9.00 18.77 14.79
C TYR A 297 -10.22 17.86 14.81
N MET A 298 -10.83 17.66 15.97
CA MET A 298 -12.03 16.85 16.16
C MET A 298 -13.05 17.61 17.00
N GLY A 299 -14.31 17.50 16.62
CA GLY A 299 -15.43 17.96 17.46
C GLY A 299 -16.19 16.75 17.98
N VAL A 300 -16.24 16.65 19.31
CA VAL A 300 -16.93 15.58 20.01
C VAL A 300 -18.10 16.17 20.79
N SER A 301 -19.30 15.58 20.62
CA SER A 301 -20.51 15.99 21.31
C SER A 301 -20.43 15.72 22.82
N SER A 302 -21.37 16.27 23.57
CA SER A 302 -21.50 15.97 25.00
C SER A 302 -21.87 14.51 25.31
N SER A 303 -22.37 13.75 24.29
CA SER A 303 -22.60 12.32 24.37
C SER A 303 -21.36 11.47 24.00
N GLY A 304 -20.24 12.12 23.63
CA GLY A 304 -19.01 11.42 23.26
C GLY A 304 -18.95 10.98 21.79
N GLU A 305 -19.81 11.50 20.92
CA GLU A 305 -19.86 11.15 19.50
C GLU A 305 -19.03 12.15 18.67
N LEU A 306 -18.26 11.67 17.70
CA LEU A 306 -17.53 12.52 16.75
C LEU A 306 -18.54 13.18 15.80
N GLU A 307 -18.59 14.51 15.82
CA GLU A 307 -19.47 15.31 14.97
C GLU A 307 -18.79 15.79 13.70
N TRP A 308 -17.53 16.20 13.82
CA TRP A 308 -16.74 16.71 12.69
C TRP A 308 -15.26 16.40 12.85
N PHE A 309 -14.57 16.42 11.71
CA PHE A 309 -13.12 16.27 11.60
C PHE A 309 -12.54 17.35 10.69
N THR A 310 -11.43 17.98 11.08
CA THR A 310 -10.76 19.01 10.28
C THR A 310 -10.07 18.36 9.09
N THR A 311 -10.45 18.77 7.88
CA THR A 311 -9.78 18.37 6.64
C THR A 311 -8.44 19.08 6.49
N TRP A 312 -8.44 20.40 6.72
CA TRP A 312 -7.22 21.21 6.76
C TRP A 312 -7.42 22.45 7.65
N TYR A 313 -6.31 22.95 8.17
CA TYR A 313 -6.22 24.16 8.99
C TYR A 313 -5.25 25.14 8.35
N ASP A 314 -5.61 26.39 8.25
CA ASP A 314 -4.72 27.49 7.83
C ASP A 314 -4.43 28.40 9.03
N PRO A 315 -3.23 28.32 9.61
CA PRO A 315 -2.88 29.10 10.79
C PRO A 315 -2.71 30.59 10.50
N LEU A 316 -2.48 31.03 9.24
CA LEU A 316 -2.33 32.44 8.91
C LEU A 316 -3.63 33.23 9.03
N ILE A 317 -4.76 32.56 8.85
CA ILE A 317 -6.10 33.15 8.92
C ILE A 317 -6.95 32.52 10.00
N ASP A 318 -6.37 31.61 10.80
CA ASP A 318 -7.03 30.83 11.86
C ASP A 318 -8.33 30.15 11.38
N HIS A 319 -8.27 29.56 10.20
CA HIS A 319 -9.43 28.92 9.59
C HIS A 319 -9.28 27.39 9.50
N LYS A 320 -10.28 26.66 10.00
CA LYS A 320 -10.39 25.20 9.89
C LYS A 320 -11.51 24.83 8.94
N ALA A 321 -11.20 24.06 7.92
CA ALA A 321 -12.19 23.43 7.03
C ALA A 321 -12.62 22.10 7.65
N ASN A 322 -13.78 22.06 8.25
CA ASN A 322 -14.31 20.88 8.92
C ASN A 322 -15.27 20.13 8.01
N GLY A 323 -15.15 18.81 7.97
CA GLY A 323 -16.11 17.89 7.36
C GLY A 323 -16.81 17.05 8.43
N GLY A 324 -17.74 16.19 8.01
CA GLY A 324 -18.33 15.19 8.91
C GLY A 324 -17.27 14.14 9.34
N PRO A 325 -17.64 13.14 10.17
CA PRO A 325 -16.71 12.12 10.68
C PRO A 325 -15.88 11.45 9.60
N ALA A 326 -16.47 11.19 8.42
CA ALA A 326 -15.79 10.54 7.30
C ALA A 326 -14.60 11.33 6.71
N ALA A 327 -14.49 12.64 6.99
CA ALA A 327 -13.34 13.44 6.61
C ALA A 327 -12.05 12.99 7.32
N GLY A 328 -12.18 12.32 8.46
CA GLY A 328 -11.06 11.76 9.23
C GLY A 328 -10.60 10.37 8.78
N LEU A 329 -11.30 9.68 7.89
CA LEU A 329 -11.00 8.27 7.55
C LEU A 329 -9.60 8.08 6.97
N GLY A 330 -9.13 8.98 6.10
CA GLY A 330 -7.78 8.90 5.56
C GLY A 330 -6.71 8.99 6.64
N THR A 331 -6.86 9.95 7.55
CA THR A 331 -6.00 10.10 8.73
C THR A 331 -6.07 8.86 9.62
N ALA A 332 -7.28 8.37 9.92
CA ALA A 332 -7.49 7.19 10.74
C ALA A 332 -6.82 5.95 10.16
N PHE A 333 -6.87 5.73 8.86
CA PHE A 333 -6.21 4.59 8.21
C PHE A 333 -4.69 4.60 8.42
N LEU A 334 -4.03 5.76 8.26
CA LEU A 334 -2.59 5.88 8.42
C LEU A 334 -2.16 5.92 9.91
N VAL A 335 -3.04 6.40 10.79
CA VAL A 335 -2.80 6.39 12.24
C VAL A 335 -3.10 5.01 12.87
N LEU A 336 -3.89 4.16 12.22
CA LEU A 336 -4.33 2.87 12.76
C LEU A 336 -3.19 2.00 13.33
N PRO A 337 -2.01 1.86 12.67
CA PRO A 337 -0.89 1.14 13.27
C PRO A 337 -0.28 1.82 14.50
N GLN A 338 -0.48 3.13 14.66
CA GLN A 338 0.13 3.98 15.68
C GLN A 338 -0.79 4.13 16.91
N ASP A 339 -2.07 4.40 16.67
CA ASP A 339 -3.13 4.59 17.67
C ASP A 339 -4.42 3.91 17.18
N PRO A 340 -4.60 2.62 17.44
CA PRO A 340 -5.78 1.87 17.02
C PRO A 340 -7.09 2.38 17.65
N GLU A 341 -7.03 2.96 18.85
CA GLU A 341 -8.23 3.47 19.55
C GLU A 341 -8.75 4.72 18.86
N PHE A 342 -7.87 5.66 18.52
CA PHE A 342 -8.23 6.83 17.71
C PHE A 342 -8.83 6.42 16.36
N ALA A 343 -8.20 5.48 15.67
CA ALA A 343 -8.67 5.04 14.36
C ALA A 343 -10.04 4.35 14.44
N ALA A 344 -10.26 3.52 15.45
CA ALA A 344 -11.56 2.88 15.71
C ALA A 344 -12.65 3.91 15.99
N PHE A 345 -12.35 4.92 16.80
CA PHE A 345 -13.30 6.00 17.14
C PHE A 345 -13.76 6.77 15.89
N VAL A 346 -12.82 7.19 15.04
CA VAL A 346 -13.16 7.87 13.77
C VAL A 346 -13.91 6.95 12.82
N TYR A 347 -13.53 5.67 12.76
CA TYR A 347 -14.19 4.69 11.91
C TYR A 347 -15.64 4.44 12.35
N GLU A 348 -15.88 4.18 13.62
CA GLU A 348 -17.22 3.90 14.15
C GLU A 348 -18.19 5.07 13.89
N ALA A 349 -17.76 6.30 14.14
CA ALA A 349 -18.54 7.48 13.85
C ALA A 349 -18.85 7.62 12.34
N SER A 350 -17.86 7.33 11.50
CA SER A 350 -18.04 7.36 10.04
C SER A 350 -18.98 6.26 9.54
N ALA A 351 -18.85 5.05 10.09
CA ALA A 351 -19.72 3.91 9.77
C ALA A 351 -21.17 4.18 10.14
N ASN A 352 -21.41 4.80 11.32
CA ASN A 352 -22.73 5.22 11.76
C ASN A 352 -23.30 6.29 10.82
N ALA A 353 -22.56 7.33 10.53
CA ALA A 353 -22.99 8.43 9.66
C ALA A 353 -23.27 7.97 8.22
N ALA A 354 -22.47 7.04 7.69
CA ALA A 354 -22.65 6.48 6.35
C ALA A 354 -23.64 5.29 6.31
N GLY A 355 -24.14 4.84 7.45
CA GLY A 355 -25.07 3.73 7.53
C GLY A 355 -24.47 2.37 7.16
N TRP A 356 -23.15 2.19 7.30
CA TRP A 356 -22.51 0.90 6.96
C TRP A 356 -22.93 -0.22 7.92
N ASN A 357 -23.27 0.10 9.13
CA ASN A 357 -23.80 -0.82 10.13
C ASN A 357 -25.32 -1.08 10.00
N ASN A 358 -26.02 -0.40 9.07
CA ASN A 358 -27.43 -0.64 8.79
C ASN A 358 -27.58 -1.60 7.58
N PRO A 359 -27.93 -2.88 7.77
CA PRO A 359 -28.03 -3.85 6.69
C PRO A 359 -29.10 -3.52 5.64
N GLN A 360 -30.03 -2.61 5.92
CA GLN A 360 -31.08 -2.18 4.99
C GLN A 360 -30.68 -0.99 4.14
N ALA A 361 -29.61 -0.25 4.49
CA ALA A 361 -29.13 0.86 3.68
C ALA A 361 -28.27 0.35 2.50
N PRO A 362 -28.39 0.94 1.30
CA PRO A 362 -27.46 0.63 0.21
C PRO A 362 -26.03 1.03 0.62
N ALA A 363 -25.06 0.16 0.35
CA ALA A 363 -23.66 0.47 0.60
C ALA A 363 -23.05 1.09 -0.65
N THR A 364 -22.49 2.30 -0.52
CA THR A 364 -21.62 2.89 -1.53
C THR A 364 -20.17 2.57 -1.17
N LEU A 365 -19.34 2.23 -2.16
CA LEU A 365 -17.93 1.95 -1.94
C LEU A 365 -17.25 3.14 -1.26
N ASN A 366 -16.64 2.87 -0.12
CA ASN A 366 -15.66 3.73 0.52
C ASN A 366 -14.39 2.89 0.74
N THR A 367 -13.34 3.17 -0.04
CA THR A 367 -12.10 2.38 -0.02
C THR A 367 -11.46 2.39 1.36
N THR A 368 -11.28 3.56 1.95
CA THR A 368 -10.62 3.71 3.26
C THR A 368 -11.45 3.05 4.37
N GLY A 369 -12.78 3.23 4.33
CA GLY A 369 -13.69 2.56 5.26
C GLY A 369 -13.61 1.04 5.17
N LEU A 370 -13.53 0.48 3.95
CA LEU A 370 -13.30 -0.96 3.73
C LEU A 370 -11.99 -1.44 4.36
N LEU A 371 -10.90 -0.69 4.16
CA LEU A 371 -9.59 -1.06 4.68
C LEU A 371 -9.57 -1.02 6.22
N ILE A 372 -10.12 0.02 6.84
CA ILE A 372 -10.17 0.12 8.31
C ILE A 372 -11.11 -0.96 8.88
N ALA A 373 -12.27 -1.19 8.29
CA ALA A 373 -13.18 -2.26 8.70
C ALA A 373 -12.48 -3.62 8.72
N ARG A 374 -11.69 -3.88 7.69
CA ARG A 374 -10.91 -5.13 7.55
C ARG A 374 -9.84 -5.25 8.63
N GLU A 375 -9.12 -4.18 8.93
CA GLU A 375 -8.10 -4.14 9.97
C GLU A 375 -8.70 -4.32 11.37
N LEU A 376 -9.87 -3.73 11.63
CA LEU A 376 -10.57 -3.82 12.91
C LEU A 376 -11.39 -5.12 13.08
N GLY A 377 -11.59 -5.89 12.00
CA GLY A 377 -12.36 -7.14 12.01
C GLY A 377 -13.87 -6.94 12.02
N ASP A 378 -14.37 -5.83 11.46
CA ASP A 378 -15.79 -5.61 11.21
C ASP A 378 -16.24 -6.35 9.94
N ASP A 379 -16.40 -7.67 10.07
CA ASP A 379 -16.70 -8.56 8.94
C ASP A 379 -18.02 -8.20 8.23
N ALA A 380 -18.98 -7.64 8.96
CA ALA A 380 -20.27 -7.23 8.39
C ALA A 380 -20.10 -6.05 7.41
N THR A 381 -19.37 -5.02 7.83
CA THR A 381 -19.06 -3.88 6.96
C THR A 381 -18.11 -4.29 5.83
N VAL A 382 -17.11 -5.15 6.09
CA VAL A 382 -16.22 -5.71 5.05
C VAL A 382 -17.03 -6.39 3.96
N ALA A 383 -17.97 -7.28 4.30
CA ALA A 383 -18.81 -7.98 3.31
C ALA A 383 -19.60 -7.00 2.44
N ARG A 384 -20.17 -5.97 3.03
CA ARG A 384 -20.99 -4.97 2.33
C ARG A 384 -20.18 -4.06 1.42
N LEU A 385 -19.07 -3.51 1.92
CA LEU A 385 -18.22 -2.63 1.13
C LEU A 385 -17.44 -3.40 0.06
N SER A 386 -17.11 -4.68 0.30
CA SER A 386 -16.55 -5.56 -0.73
C SER A 386 -17.55 -5.83 -1.86
N ALA A 387 -18.82 -6.07 -1.54
CA ALA A 387 -19.86 -6.20 -2.57
C ALA A 387 -20.03 -4.90 -3.37
N ALA A 388 -19.99 -3.73 -2.71
CA ALA A 388 -20.01 -2.44 -3.40
C ALA A 388 -18.77 -2.23 -4.28
N LYS A 389 -17.59 -2.69 -3.84
CA LYS A 389 -16.35 -2.68 -4.63
C LYS A 389 -16.51 -3.50 -5.91
N GLU A 390 -16.96 -4.75 -5.81
CA GLU A 390 -17.16 -5.61 -6.99
C GLU A 390 -18.13 -4.98 -8.00
N ASN A 391 -19.16 -4.29 -7.53
CA ASN A 391 -20.17 -3.67 -8.39
C ASN A 391 -19.72 -2.35 -9.03
N SER A 392 -18.82 -1.58 -8.41
CA SER A 392 -18.53 -0.20 -8.84
C SER A 392 -17.08 0.07 -9.19
N ALA A 393 -16.13 -0.76 -8.74
CA ALA A 393 -14.72 -0.54 -9.02
C ALA A 393 -14.23 -1.21 -10.32
N GLU A 394 -15.06 -2.02 -10.96
CA GLU A 394 -14.76 -2.72 -12.21
C GLU A 394 -13.43 -3.50 -12.16
N PRO A 395 -13.31 -4.52 -11.29
CA PRO A 395 -12.14 -5.38 -11.26
C PRO A 395 -12.01 -6.18 -12.56
N ARG A 396 -10.82 -6.21 -13.14
CA ARG A 396 -10.57 -6.94 -14.39
C ARG A 396 -9.20 -7.58 -14.41
N PHE A 397 -9.13 -8.81 -14.91
CA PHE A 397 -7.89 -9.37 -15.43
C PHE A 397 -7.65 -8.86 -16.85
N PHE A 398 -6.40 -8.60 -17.21
CA PHE A 398 -6.01 -8.08 -18.52
C PHE A 398 -4.58 -8.53 -18.88
N GLY A 399 -4.11 -8.13 -20.06
CA GLY A 399 -2.89 -8.65 -20.65
C GLY A 399 -3.21 -9.70 -21.69
N GLU A 400 -2.20 -10.19 -22.42
CA GLU A 400 -2.38 -11.15 -23.52
C GLU A 400 -2.99 -12.48 -23.05
N HIS A 401 -2.62 -12.89 -21.81
CA HIS A 401 -3.08 -14.14 -21.19
C HIS A 401 -3.94 -13.91 -19.93
N GLY A 402 -4.36 -12.67 -19.66
CA GLY A 402 -5.09 -12.33 -18.43
C GLY A 402 -4.21 -12.37 -17.18
N GLU A 403 -2.91 -12.21 -17.33
CA GLU A 403 -1.90 -12.33 -16.28
C GLU A 403 -1.78 -11.10 -15.37
N LYS A 404 -2.45 -10.00 -15.70
CA LYS A 404 -2.44 -8.74 -14.94
C LYS A 404 -3.81 -8.47 -14.34
N PHE A 405 -3.84 -7.72 -13.26
CA PHE A 405 -5.09 -7.36 -12.58
C PHE A 405 -5.10 -5.86 -12.17
N GLY A 406 -6.29 -5.25 -12.12
CA GLY A 406 -6.51 -3.91 -11.62
C GLY A 406 -7.97 -3.50 -11.59
N PHE A 407 -8.24 -2.24 -11.19
CA PHE A 407 -9.57 -1.66 -11.08
C PHE A 407 -9.72 -0.44 -12.00
N TRP A 408 -10.81 -0.38 -12.78
CA TRP A 408 -11.07 0.71 -13.76
C TRP A 408 -11.95 1.83 -13.23
N LEU A 409 -12.74 1.59 -12.19
CA LEU A 409 -13.56 2.61 -11.52
C LEU A 409 -14.53 3.36 -12.44
N GLY A 410 -15.11 2.68 -13.42
CA GLY A 410 -16.05 3.27 -14.37
C GLY A 410 -15.41 4.13 -15.47
N LEU A 411 -14.09 4.11 -15.57
CA LEU A 411 -13.36 4.87 -16.60
C LEU A 411 -13.11 3.99 -17.82
N ASN A 412 -13.34 4.56 -18.99
CA ASN A 412 -13.08 3.88 -20.26
C ASN A 412 -11.61 4.11 -20.70
N ASP A 413 -10.68 3.82 -19.79
CA ASP A 413 -9.25 3.95 -20.02
C ASP A 413 -8.62 2.61 -20.42
N PRO A 414 -7.50 2.61 -21.15
CA PRO A 414 -6.80 1.39 -21.52
C PRO A 414 -6.13 0.68 -20.33
N TYR A 415 -5.94 1.39 -19.21
CA TYR A 415 -5.24 0.92 -18.03
C TYR A 415 -6.07 1.12 -16.75
N PRO A 416 -5.87 0.29 -15.71
CA PRO A 416 -6.50 0.52 -14.41
C PRO A 416 -5.97 1.82 -13.80
N ARG A 417 -6.79 2.45 -12.95
CA ARG A 417 -6.40 3.67 -12.23
C ARG A 417 -5.34 3.39 -11.18
N GLY A 418 -4.27 4.20 -11.17
CA GLY A 418 -3.09 3.97 -10.36
C GLY A 418 -3.36 4.09 -8.86
N GLN A 419 -3.52 5.29 -8.35
CA GLN A 419 -3.69 5.59 -6.93
C GLN A 419 -4.85 4.80 -6.30
N ARG A 420 -6.03 4.85 -6.90
CA ARG A 420 -7.22 4.18 -6.35
C ARG A 420 -7.15 2.67 -6.47
N SER A 421 -6.59 2.16 -7.56
CA SER A 421 -6.37 0.73 -7.74
C SER A 421 -5.40 0.19 -6.70
N ALA A 422 -4.29 0.89 -6.45
CA ALA A 422 -3.32 0.53 -5.43
C ALA A 422 -3.93 0.45 -4.03
N MET A 423 -4.78 1.42 -3.66
CA MET A 423 -5.49 1.38 -2.38
C MET A 423 -6.48 0.22 -2.29
N LEU A 424 -7.26 -0.03 -3.35
CA LEU A 424 -8.20 -1.16 -3.39
C LEU A 424 -7.49 -2.50 -3.30
N MET A 425 -6.28 -2.62 -3.86
CA MET A 425 -5.48 -3.85 -3.78
C MET A 425 -5.14 -4.25 -2.35
N LEU A 426 -5.02 -3.33 -1.41
CA LEU A 426 -4.86 -3.68 0.01
C LEU A 426 -6.03 -4.53 0.55
N SER A 427 -7.23 -4.44 -0.06
CA SER A 427 -8.35 -5.31 0.31
C SER A 427 -8.25 -6.73 -0.26
N GLU A 428 -7.39 -6.96 -1.24
CA GLU A 428 -7.15 -8.26 -1.90
C GLU A 428 -5.92 -8.98 -1.33
N ILE A 429 -5.01 -8.25 -0.68
CA ILE A 429 -3.74 -8.76 -0.17
C ILE A 429 -3.87 -9.08 1.31
N GLY A 430 -3.43 -10.26 1.73
CA GLY A 430 -3.34 -10.62 3.13
C GLY A 430 -4.69 -10.79 3.85
N ARG A 431 -4.61 -10.70 5.17
CA ARG A 431 -5.74 -10.77 6.09
C ARG A 431 -5.96 -9.40 6.72
N GLY A 432 -7.12 -9.15 7.27
CA GLY A 432 -7.33 -7.98 8.11
C GLY A 432 -6.36 -7.98 9.30
N GLY A 433 -5.79 -6.84 9.65
CA GLY A 433 -4.74 -6.67 10.65
C GLY A 433 -3.31 -6.81 10.09
N ASP A 434 -3.12 -7.28 8.87
CA ASP A 434 -1.76 -7.45 8.30
C ASP A 434 -1.09 -6.10 7.99
N TRP A 435 -1.85 -5.08 7.60
CA TRP A 435 -1.34 -3.72 7.43
C TRP A 435 -0.77 -3.17 8.75
N SER A 436 -1.58 -3.15 9.80
CA SER A 436 -1.15 -2.65 11.10
C SER A 436 0.02 -3.45 11.67
N TRP A 437 -0.02 -4.77 11.52
CA TRP A 437 1.02 -5.66 12.02
C TRP A 437 2.37 -5.41 11.37
N ALA A 438 2.43 -5.17 10.06
CA ALA A 438 3.67 -4.91 9.35
C ALA A 438 4.42 -3.67 9.88
N PHE A 439 3.69 -2.66 10.36
CA PHE A 439 4.28 -1.49 11.01
C PHE A 439 4.58 -1.70 12.50
N GLN A 440 3.70 -2.38 13.23
CA GLN A 440 3.83 -2.55 14.69
C GLN A 440 4.93 -3.53 15.06
N ALA A 441 5.12 -4.57 14.26
CA ALA A 441 6.08 -5.64 14.51
C ALA A 441 6.78 -6.07 13.21
N PRO A 442 7.59 -5.18 12.60
CA PRO A 442 8.29 -5.49 11.37
C PRO A 442 9.20 -6.72 11.56
N TYR A 443 9.10 -7.67 10.65
CA TYR A 443 9.88 -8.92 10.70
C TYR A 443 11.27 -8.70 10.11
N LEU A 444 12.24 -8.30 10.95
CA LEU A 444 13.60 -7.96 10.49
C LEU A 444 14.50 -9.20 10.35
N ASP A 445 14.21 -10.30 11.03
CA ASP A 445 14.99 -11.54 10.93
C ASP A 445 15.00 -12.12 9.50
N LYS A 446 14.04 -11.72 8.66
CA LYS A 446 13.97 -12.12 7.25
C LYS A 446 15.21 -11.77 6.43
N TYR A 447 16.02 -10.78 6.87
CA TYR A 447 17.23 -10.40 6.13
C TYR A 447 18.39 -11.38 6.30
N THR A 448 18.37 -12.17 7.35
CA THR A 448 19.40 -13.18 7.66
C THR A 448 18.90 -14.61 7.55
N ALA A 449 17.59 -14.79 7.39
CA ALA A 449 16.97 -16.09 7.18
C ALA A 449 17.18 -16.61 5.74
N PRO A 450 17.07 -17.92 5.51
CA PRO A 450 17.11 -18.49 4.16
C PRO A 450 16.15 -17.77 3.22
N THR A 451 16.68 -17.33 2.07
CA THR A 451 15.98 -16.46 1.13
C THR A 451 16.09 -17.01 -0.29
N VAL A 452 14.99 -16.99 -1.03
CA VAL A 452 14.93 -17.34 -2.46
C VAL A 452 15.36 -16.15 -3.29
N GLU A 453 16.28 -16.36 -4.23
CA GLU A 453 16.81 -15.34 -5.12
C GLU A 453 17.01 -15.88 -6.54
N GLY A 454 16.97 -15.00 -7.53
CA GLY A 454 17.15 -15.34 -8.94
C GLY A 454 15.94 -16.04 -9.57
N ILE A 455 14.74 -15.83 -9.01
CA ILE A 455 13.49 -16.23 -9.67
C ILE A 455 13.36 -15.45 -11.00
N ASP A 456 13.13 -16.16 -12.09
CA ASP A 456 12.90 -15.55 -13.43
C ASP A 456 11.54 -14.81 -13.49
N PHE A 457 11.38 -13.82 -12.58
CA PHE A 457 10.18 -12.98 -12.60
C PHE A 457 10.29 -11.95 -13.75
N PRO A 458 9.28 -11.81 -14.63
CA PRO A 458 7.91 -12.27 -14.46
C PRO A 458 7.54 -13.57 -15.19
N SER A 459 8.46 -14.41 -15.60
CA SER A 459 8.12 -15.72 -16.21
C SER A 459 7.60 -16.70 -15.17
N MET A 460 8.29 -16.77 -14.03
CA MET A 460 7.90 -17.52 -12.83
C MET A 460 7.67 -16.58 -11.67
N GLY A 461 6.62 -16.79 -10.89
CA GLY A 461 6.31 -16.00 -9.71
C GLY A 461 6.23 -16.88 -8.44
N VAL A 462 6.17 -16.21 -7.29
CA VAL A 462 6.08 -16.85 -5.98
C VAL A 462 4.78 -16.44 -5.30
N ARG A 463 3.96 -17.42 -4.90
CA ARG A 463 2.73 -17.19 -4.13
C ARG A 463 2.97 -17.22 -2.62
N GLN A 464 3.99 -17.98 -2.20
CA GLN A 464 4.34 -18.14 -0.80
C GLN A 464 5.82 -18.45 -0.66
N ALA A 465 6.51 -17.80 0.29
CA ALA A 465 7.89 -18.11 0.66
C ALA A 465 8.12 -17.72 2.13
N TRP A 466 8.37 -18.71 3.00
CA TRP A 466 8.55 -18.47 4.42
C TRP A 466 9.37 -19.58 5.10
N ASN A 467 10.07 -19.25 6.16
CA ASN A 467 10.87 -20.17 6.95
C ASN A 467 10.08 -20.68 8.17
N ASP A 468 9.93 -21.97 8.31
CA ASP A 468 9.50 -22.62 9.55
C ASP A 468 10.72 -22.92 10.42
N ALA A 469 11.03 -22.03 11.35
CA ALA A 469 12.15 -22.21 12.27
C ALA A 469 11.97 -23.42 13.22
N GLY A 470 10.73 -23.86 13.46
CA GLY A 470 10.45 -25.04 14.27
C GLY A 470 10.93 -26.34 13.61
N SER A 471 10.66 -26.52 12.34
CA SER A 471 11.08 -27.67 11.55
C SER A 471 12.39 -27.47 10.80
N GLY A 472 12.86 -26.24 10.62
CA GLY A 472 14.05 -25.88 9.84
C GLY A 472 13.82 -25.97 8.34
N VAL A 473 12.59 -25.73 7.88
CA VAL A 473 12.16 -25.86 6.50
C VAL A 473 11.81 -24.51 5.91
N LEU A 474 12.36 -24.21 4.75
CA LEU A 474 11.90 -23.13 3.89
C LEU A 474 10.80 -23.67 2.96
N HIS A 475 9.62 -23.10 3.04
CA HIS A 475 8.49 -23.39 2.20
C HIS A 475 8.39 -22.37 1.07
N VAL A 476 8.30 -22.84 -0.19
CA VAL A 476 8.14 -21.99 -1.36
C VAL A 476 7.03 -22.56 -2.24
N SER A 477 6.12 -21.70 -2.70
CA SER A 477 5.10 -22.05 -3.70
C SER A 477 5.27 -21.13 -4.89
N THR A 478 5.49 -21.71 -6.07
CA THR A 478 5.68 -21.00 -7.34
C THR A 478 4.47 -21.12 -8.25
N TYR A 479 4.46 -20.35 -9.32
CA TYR A 479 3.47 -20.44 -10.40
C TYR A 479 4.07 -19.94 -11.72
N ALA A 480 3.56 -20.45 -12.85
CA ALA A 480 3.84 -19.88 -14.17
C ALA A 480 2.97 -18.62 -14.37
N VAL A 481 3.58 -17.49 -14.68
CA VAL A 481 2.84 -16.24 -14.90
C VAL A 481 2.11 -16.28 -16.23
N THR A 482 2.72 -16.87 -17.24
CA THR A 482 2.11 -17.04 -18.57
C THR A 482 2.12 -18.51 -19.01
N PRO A 483 1.05 -18.99 -19.66
CA PRO A 483 0.93 -20.41 -20.02
C PRO A 483 2.04 -20.94 -20.93
N ASP A 484 2.58 -20.14 -21.83
CA ASP A 484 3.65 -20.51 -22.76
C ASP A 484 5.03 -20.65 -22.08
N ARG A 485 5.16 -20.22 -20.83
CA ARG A 485 6.36 -20.41 -20.02
C ARG A 485 6.32 -21.67 -19.17
N HIS A 486 5.15 -22.31 -19.05
CA HIS A 486 5.01 -23.54 -18.28
C HIS A 486 5.95 -24.64 -18.79
N ASP A 487 6.55 -25.41 -17.90
CA ASP A 487 7.50 -26.50 -18.16
C ASP A 487 8.84 -26.05 -18.79
N GLN A 488 9.13 -24.76 -18.91
CA GLN A 488 10.45 -24.31 -19.34
C GLN A 488 11.44 -24.44 -18.20
N GLU A 489 12.66 -24.89 -18.52
CA GLU A 489 13.74 -24.98 -17.53
C GLU A 489 14.12 -23.60 -17.00
N THR A 490 14.33 -23.54 -15.69
CA THR A 490 14.77 -22.35 -14.96
C THR A 490 15.61 -22.73 -13.77
N THR A 491 16.25 -21.74 -13.16
CA THR A 491 17.04 -21.92 -11.93
C THR A 491 16.71 -20.83 -10.93
N PHE A 492 16.83 -21.15 -9.65
CA PHE A 492 16.88 -20.15 -8.60
C PHE A 492 17.83 -20.59 -7.47
N ARG A 493 18.18 -19.66 -6.60
CA ARG A 493 19.06 -19.88 -5.46
C ARG A 493 18.28 -19.79 -4.15
N VAL A 494 18.81 -20.47 -3.14
CA VAL A 494 18.47 -20.19 -1.75
C VAL A 494 19.76 -19.78 -1.06
N THR A 495 19.77 -18.56 -0.55
CA THR A 495 20.90 -17.97 0.18
C THR A 495 20.65 -18.01 1.69
N ASN A 496 21.64 -17.68 2.51
CA ASN A 496 21.59 -17.72 3.97
C ASN A 496 21.22 -19.11 4.54
N VAL A 497 21.58 -20.20 3.86
CA VAL A 497 21.37 -21.57 4.35
C VAL A 497 22.41 -21.88 5.44
N PRO A 498 22.00 -22.16 6.68
CA PRO A 498 22.96 -22.42 7.78
C PRO A 498 23.82 -23.66 7.58
N ASP A 499 23.25 -24.72 7.00
CA ASP A 499 23.91 -25.99 6.77
C ASP A 499 23.58 -26.49 5.34
N THR A 500 24.50 -26.24 4.40
CA THR A 500 24.35 -26.66 3.01
C THR A 500 24.59 -28.16 2.80
N ASP A 501 25.42 -28.80 3.66
CA ASP A 501 25.75 -30.22 3.53
C ASP A 501 24.58 -31.10 3.99
N GLY A 502 23.80 -30.61 4.95
CA GLY A 502 22.61 -31.29 5.45
C GLY A 502 21.33 -30.95 4.69
N THR A 503 21.41 -30.16 3.61
CA THR A 503 20.23 -29.72 2.86
C THR A 503 19.57 -30.89 2.14
N PHE A 504 18.24 -30.94 2.26
CA PHE A 504 17.38 -31.88 1.55
C PHE A 504 16.20 -31.12 0.93
N VAL A 505 15.79 -31.49 -0.27
CA VAL A 505 14.74 -30.80 -1.02
C VAL A 505 13.64 -31.77 -1.41
N LEU A 506 12.40 -31.39 -1.18
CA LEU A 506 11.21 -31.99 -1.77
C LEU A 506 10.55 -31.00 -2.73
N ILE A 507 10.09 -31.50 -3.88
CA ILE A 507 9.15 -30.80 -4.76
C ILE A 507 7.87 -31.63 -4.83
N ASP A 508 6.73 -31.01 -4.54
CA ASP A 508 5.40 -31.64 -4.57
C ASP A 508 5.35 -32.93 -3.72
N GLY A 509 6.10 -32.93 -2.61
CA GLY A 509 6.22 -34.04 -1.68
C GLY A 509 7.15 -35.16 -2.12
N GLN A 510 7.83 -35.05 -3.27
CA GLN A 510 8.78 -36.03 -3.78
C GLN A 510 10.23 -35.55 -3.60
N PRO A 511 11.18 -36.47 -3.29
CA PRO A 511 12.59 -36.13 -3.22
C PRO A 511 13.09 -35.49 -4.52
N PHE A 512 13.85 -34.42 -4.40
CA PHE A 512 14.39 -33.65 -5.53
C PHE A 512 15.92 -33.58 -5.43
N ASN A 513 16.62 -33.98 -6.49
CA ASN A 513 18.07 -34.10 -6.52
C ASN A 513 18.75 -33.17 -7.56
N ARG A 514 17.98 -32.33 -8.27
CA ARG A 514 18.51 -31.36 -9.23
C ARG A 514 18.87 -30.07 -8.50
N PHE A 515 19.75 -30.14 -7.50
CA PHE A 515 20.30 -28.99 -6.83
C PHE A 515 21.79 -29.21 -6.53
N GLU A 516 22.53 -28.11 -6.41
CA GLU A 516 23.94 -28.12 -6.07
C GLU A 516 24.31 -27.03 -5.06
N VAL A 517 25.36 -27.25 -4.28
CA VAL A 517 25.94 -26.26 -3.38
C VAL A 517 26.89 -25.38 -4.20
N GLU A 518 26.53 -24.10 -4.38
CA GLU A 518 27.36 -23.14 -5.10
C GLU A 518 28.45 -22.51 -4.21
N GLY A 519 28.27 -22.56 -2.89
CA GLY A 519 29.22 -22.00 -1.92
C GLY A 519 28.66 -22.02 -0.50
N PRO A 520 29.39 -21.48 0.47
CA PRO A 520 28.93 -21.43 1.85
C PRO A 520 27.58 -20.70 1.94
N GLY A 521 26.58 -21.37 2.46
CA GLY A 521 25.25 -20.80 2.69
C GLY A 521 24.40 -20.62 1.42
N THR A 522 24.80 -21.19 0.28
CA THR A 522 24.04 -21.04 -0.98
C THR A 522 23.87 -22.36 -1.70
N ILE A 523 22.63 -22.65 -2.04
CA ILE A 523 22.28 -23.76 -2.96
C ILE A 523 21.59 -23.22 -4.20
N ARG A 524 21.82 -23.86 -5.36
CA ARG A 524 21.10 -23.61 -6.61
C ARG A 524 20.20 -24.78 -6.91
N LEU A 525 18.96 -24.52 -7.30
CA LEU A 525 18.01 -25.49 -7.79
C LEU A 525 17.83 -25.32 -9.30
N ASP A 526 17.94 -26.41 -10.06
CA ASP A 526 17.65 -26.46 -11.50
C ASP A 526 16.26 -27.10 -11.65
N THR A 527 15.24 -26.32 -12.01
CA THR A 527 13.83 -26.68 -11.97
C THR A 527 13.09 -26.25 -13.22
N GLU A 528 11.78 -26.29 -13.20
CA GLU A 528 10.90 -25.87 -14.28
C GLU A 528 9.92 -24.81 -13.80
N ILE A 529 9.49 -23.94 -14.72
CA ILE A 529 8.49 -22.93 -14.45
C ILE A 529 7.13 -23.60 -14.34
N GLY A 530 6.48 -23.50 -13.18
CA GLY A 530 5.18 -24.14 -12.95
C GLY A 530 4.65 -23.95 -11.54
N GLU A 531 3.51 -24.57 -11.28
CA GLU A 531 2.88 -24.66 -9.96
C GLU A 531 3.57 -25.74 -9.15
N HIS A 532 4.61 -25.36 -8.41
CA HIS A 532 5.38 -26.26 -7.57
C HIS A 532 5.38 -25.82 -6.10
N ARG A 533 5.48 -26.81 -5.22
CA ARG A 533 5.64 -26.63 -3.77
C ARG A 533 6.95 -27.24 -3.32
N TYR A 534 7.87 -26.38 -2.97
CA TYR A 534 9.18 -26.75 -2.45
C TYR A 534 9.16 -26.76 -0.93
N GLN A 535 9.76 -27.82 -0.36
CA GLN A 535 10.14 -27.90 1.04
C GLN A 535 11.66 -28.09 1.08
N ILE A 536 12.38 -27.06 1.48
CA ILE A 536 13.84 -27.03 1.48
C ILE A 536 14.29 -27.07 2.94
N TYR A 537 14.87 -28.20 3.35
CA TYR A 537 15.34 -28.44 4.71
C TYR A 537 16.69 -27.76 4.88
N THR A 538 16.68 -26.52 5.37
CA THR A 538 17.86 -25.66 5.51
C THR A 538 18.52 -25.75 6.89
N GLY A 539 17.85 -26.36 7.86
CA GLY A 539 18.31 -26.38 9.26
C GLY A 539 18.15 -25.06 10.01
N TYR A 540 17.54 -24.03 9.41
CA TYR A 540 17.35 -22.72 10.04
C TYR A 540 16.43 -22.83 11.27
N ARG A 541 16.87 -22.27 12.41
CA ARG A 541 16.16 -22.33 13.70
C ARG A 541 15.76 -20.96 14.25
N GLY A 542 15.78 -19.92 13.43
CA GLY A 542 15.58 -18.54 13.87
C GLY A 542 16.89 -17.85 14.25
N SER A 543 16.84 -16.54 14.46
CA SER A 543 18.03 -15.82 14.90
C SER A 543 18.28 -16.12 16.39
N GLU A 544 19.49 -16.55 16.73
CA GLU A 544 19.92 -16.77 18.13
C GLU A 544 19.92 -15.49 18.98
N ALA A 545 19.82 -14.33 18.34
CA ALA A 545 19.94 -13.02 18.96
C ALA A 545 18.75 -12.67 19.89
N ARG A 546 17.65 -13.42 19.82
CA ARG A 546 16.50 -13.23 20.72
C ARG A 546 16.10 -14.57 21.31
N GLY A 547 16.62 -14.90 22.47
CA GLY A 547 16.30 -16.10 23.25
C GLY A 547 14.83 -16.20 23.67
N GLY A 548 13.97 -16.36 22.71
CA GLY A 548 12.56 -16.65 22.88
C GLY A 548 12.05 -17.41 21.66
N PRO A 549 11.05 -18.29 21.83
CA PRO A 549 10.35 -18.87 20.69
C PRO A 549 9.89 -17.74 19.80
N GLN A 550 10.04 -17.90 18.47
CA GLN A 550 9.44 -17.02 17.48
C GLN A 550 8.04 -16.67 17.99
N ALA A 551 7.84 -15.40 18.38
CA ALA A 551 6.56 -15.00 18.93
C ALA A 551 5.54 -15.33 17.85
N SER A 552 4.78 -16.41 18.06
CA SER A 552 3.60 -16.69 17.23
C SER A 552 2.87 -15.37 17.16
N ARG A 553 2.56 -14.89 15.94
CA ARG A 553 1.75 -13.67 15.77
C ARG A 553 0.70 -13.67 16.88
N PRO A 554 0.63 -12.66 17.76
CA PRO A 554 -0.30 -12.68 18.87
C PRO A 554 -1.67 -13.03 18.31
N GLN A 555 -2.34 -14.01 18.92
CA GLN A 555 -3.72 -14.28 18.53
C GLN A 555 -4.47 -12.95 18.61
N ARG A 556 -5.14 -12.57 17.49
CA ARG A 556 -5.96 -11.37 17.44
C ARG A 556 -6.82 -11.29 18.69
N ARG A 557 -6.59 -10.31 19.51
CA ARG A 557 -7.63 -9.80 20.38
C ARG A 557 -8.51 -8.96 19.47
N GLY A 558 -9.75 -9.37 19.26
CA GLY A 558 -10.78 -8.50 18.71
C GLY A 558 -10.76 -7.16 19.44
N PRO A 559 -11.23 -6.07 18.82
CA PRO A 559 -11.28 -4.78 19.48
C PRO A 559 -11.94 -4.95 20.85
N ALA A 560 -11.21 -4.61 21.90
CA ALA A 560 -11.82 -4.49 23.22
C ALA A 560 -12.81 -3.34 23.08
N ALA A 561 -14.10 -3.62 23.29
CA ALA A 561 -15.11 -2.59 23.43
C ALA A 561 -14.73 -1.72 24.63
N GLY A 562 -13.90 -0.72 24.41
CA GLY A 562 -13.46 0.27 25.37
C GLY A 562 -14.25 1.54 25.13
N THR A 563 -15.00 1.97 26.14
CA THR A 563 -15.65 3.27 26.13
C THR A 563 -14.55 4.34 26.21
N PHE A 564 -14.35 5.08 25.13
CA PHE A 564 -13.40 6.19 25.09
C PHE A 564 -13.96 7.34 25.93
N VAL A 565 -13.31 7.68 27.03
CA VAL A 565 -13.64 8.85 27.86
C VAL A 565 -12.61 9.92 27.57
N LEU A 566 -12.93 10.85 26.69
CA LEU A 566 -12.18 12.10 26.56
C LEU A 566 -12.45 12.99 27.78
N ALA A 567 -11.40 13.49 28.42
CA ALA A 567 -11.51 14.47 29.47
C ALA A 567 -12.06 15.77 28.87
N SER A 568 -13.29 16.14 29.25
CA SER A 568 -13.91 17.37 28.79
C SER A 568 -13.32 18.58 29.49
N THR A 569 -12.57 19.40 28.75
CA THR A 569 -12.31 20.80 29.11
C THR A 569 -13.34 21.68 28.39
N PRO A 570 -14.08 22.57 29.06
CA PRO A 570 -15.08 23.40 28.40
C PRO A 570 -14.38 24.59 27.73
N THR A 571 -14.33 24.62 26.42
CA THR A 571 -14.02 25.83 25.66
C THR A 571 -15.31 26.43 25.11
N SER A 572 -15.58 27.66 25.52
CA SER A 572 -16.65 28.50 24.98
C SER A 572 -16.28 28.95 23.55
N GLY A 573 -17.02 28.44 22.56
CA GLY A 573 -16.86 28.84 21.16
C GLY A 573 -18.21 29.10 20.51
N ASN A 574 -18.34 30.24 19.90
CA ASN A 574 -19.49 30.75 19.17
C ASN A 574 -19.90 29.80 18.03
N THR A 575 -21.13 29.30 18.07
CA THR A 575 -21.75 28.55 16.99
C THR A 575 -22.54 29.48 16.09
N SER A 576 -22.15 29.63 14.84
CA SER A 576 -23.06 30.03 13.76
C SER A 576 -23.51 28.79 13.01
N ALA A 577 -24.78 28.45 13.16
CA ALA A 577 -25.41 27.35 12.48
C ALA A 577 -25.68 27.73 11.01
N GLY A 578 -24.93 27.13 10.09
CA GLY A 578 -25.26 27.10 8.67
C GLY A 578 -25.91 25.76 8.31
N THR A 579 -27.10 25.82 7.75
CA THR A 579 -27.87 24.67 7.24
C THR A 579 -27.07 23.92 6.18
N SER A 580 -26.76 22.65 6.45
CA SER A 580 -26.09 21.78 5.51
C SER A 580 -27.10 21.15 4.56
N ASP A 581 -27.01 21.46 3.29
CA ASP A 581 -27.55 20.62 2.23
C ASP A 581 -26.71 19.34 2.12
N LEU A 582 -27.37 18.20 2.20
CA LEU A 582 -26.79 16.87 2.06
C LEU A 582 -26.16 16.74 0.65
N ILE A 583 -24.86 16.88 0.54
CA ILE A 583 -24.11 16.57 -0.67
C ILE A 583 -23.95 15.05 -0.73
N THR A 584 -24.83 14.39 -1.49
CA THR A 584 -24.63 13.04 -1.98
C THR A 584 -23.67 13.06 -3.18
N GLY A 585 -22.39 13.31 -2.92
CA GLY A 585 -21.30 13.21 -3.89
C GLY A 585 -20.17 12.39 -3.31
N PRO A 586 -19.26 11.83 -4.14
CA PRO A 586 -18.05 11.24 -3.61
C PRO A 586 -17.37 12.26 -2.69
N LEU A 587 -16.92 11.79 -1.51
CA LEU A 587 -16.21 12.59 -0.52
C LEU A 587 -15.28 13.59 -1.22
N PRO A 588 -15.18 14.84 -0.73
CA PRO A 588 -14.15 15.72 -1.22
C PRO A 588 -12.81 15.01 -0.98
N VAL A 589 -12.31 14.42 -2.04
CA VAL A 589 -10.93 13.98 -2.11
C VAL A 589 -10.16 15.25 -1.75
N CYS A 590 -9.32 15.22 -0.74
CA CYS A 590 -8.31 16.22 -0.48
C CYS A 590 -7.87 16.80 -1.82
N GLY A 591 -7.82 18.13 -2.01
CA GLY A 591 -7.31 18.72 -3.25
C GLY A 591 -5.93 18.17 -3.61
N CYS A 592 -5.30 17.51 -2.68
CA CYS A 592 -4.10 16.71 -2.77
C CYS A 592 -4.35 15.19 -2.82
N CYS A 593 -5.60 14.72 -2.66
CA CYS A 593 -5.94 13.28 -2.67
C CYS A 593 -7.07 13.00 -3.64
#